data_5e2928777dec4f2799d9e2d85082872f
#
_entry.id   5e2928777dec4f2799d9e2d85082872f
#
_cell.length_a   1.000
_cell.length_b   1.000
_cell.length_c   1.000
_cell.angle_alpha   90.00
_cell.angle_beta   90.00
_cell.angle_gamma   90.00
#
_symmetry.space_group_name_H-M   'P 1'
#
loop_
_entity.id
_entity.type
_entity.pdbx_description
1 polymer ?
#
loop_
_entity_poly.entity_id
_entity_poly.type
_entity_poly.pdbx_seq_one_letter_code
_entity_poly.pdbx_strand_id
1 'polypeptide(L)'
;MSFGNDPFDSLTIPDGTTVEEYDLVTEGNVMIGGQSTVEFGVRAQNILAGERVQFGGSIEAERDCRLDVWCEVAENVLVGKDAYLGERVHIGGQLLVAGDLDIGDDVTVEEGFEANGWIVIRNPVSSLVFYFIILSHLLQVNESEAASEFAQEIAAEAEGDDDDDDDDVMMIVIPRGATVSDDIWQVSTPASIGDDCRLHGNVRAASITVGRNTNLFGSLRAREDINIDQRTRIHGDVTTRDGAVSISAGAQIRGDVVCGDLELHDDAEVYGTIRASGKVNIVHSPAIDE
;
A
#
# COMPACT_ATOMS: atom_id res chain seq x y z
N MET A 1 16.34 20.63 7.61
CA MET A 1 15.95 19.61 8.59
C MET A 1 14.87 18.81 7.91
N SER A 2 15.21 17.63 7.41
CA SER A 2 14.25 16.75 6.75
C SER A 2 13.45 16.07 7.85
N PHE A 3 12.16 16.28 7.90
CA PHE A 3 11.25 15.51 8.74
C PHE A 3 11.31 14.08 8.22
N GLY A 4 11.56 13.10 9.09
CA GLY A 4 11.44 11.70 8.74
C GLY A 4 10.01 11.47 8.23
N ASN A 5 9.88 10.91 7.04
CA ASN A 5 8.56 10.57 6.49
C ASN A 5 7.96 9.47 7.37
N ASP A 6 6.77 9.70 7.90
CA ASP A 6 5.92 8.63 8.43
C ASP A 6 5.66 7.65 7.27
N PRO A 7 5.93 6.35 7.41
CA PRO A 7 5.66 5.38 6.35
C PRO A 7 4.21 5.44 5.84
N PHE A 8 3.29 5.92 6.65
CA PHE A 8 1.88 6.10 6.27
C PHE A 8 1.55 7.47 5.64
N ASP A 9 2.54 8.32 5.37
CA ASP A 9 2.32 9.61 4.71
C ASP A 9 1.98 9.49 3.22
N SER A 10 2.19 8.33 2.62
CA SER A 10 1.86 8.06 1.21
C SER A 10 1.36 6.64 1.00
N LEU A 11 0.49 6.46 0.00
CA LEU A 11 0.24 5.15 -0.59
C LEU A 11 1.47 4.76 -1.40
N THR A 12 2.09 3.65 -1.06
CA THR A 12 3.23 3.10 -1.79
C THR A 12 2.90 1.73 -2.33
N ILE A 13 2.99 1.56 -3.62
CA ILE A 13 2.81 0.29 -4.33
C ILE A 13 4.16 -0.04 -4.97
N PRO A 14 4.88 -1.07 -4.49
CA PRO A 14 6.19 -1.43 -5.00
C PRO A 14 6.12 -2.01 -6.41
N ASP A 15 7.29 -2.18 -7.01
CA ASP A 15 7.47 -2.74 -8.34
C ASP A 15 6.85 -4.14 -8.46
N GLY A 16 6.32 -4.46 -9.62
CA GLY A 16 5.77 -5.78 -9.91
C GLY A 16 4.44 -6.14 -9.24
N THR A 17 3.85 -5.24 -8.44
CA THR A 17 2.56 -5.51 -7.77
C THR A 17 1.44 -5.77 -8.78
N THR A 18 0.68 -6.82 -8.55
CA THR A 18 -0.46 -7.22 -9.40
C THR A 18 -1.72 -7.37 -8.56
N VAL A 19 -2.85 -6.87 -9.06
CA VAL A 19 -4.18 -7.20 -8.53
C VAL A 19 -4.76 -8.30 -9.39
N GLU A 20 -5.00 -9.48 -8.81
CA GLU A 20 -5.52 -10.67 -9.46
C GLU A 20 -6.87 -11.04 -8.87
N GLU A 21 -7.90 -11.13 -9.72
CA GLU A 21 -9.24 -11.66 -9.40
C GLU A 21 -9.76 -11.34 -7.98
N TYR A 22 -9.69 -10.08 -7.57
CA TYR A 22 -10.11 -9.58 -6.23
C TYR A 22 -9.09 -9.81 -5.10
N ASP A 23 -7.83 -10.14 -5.40
CA ASP A 23 -6.75 -10.24 -4.43
C ASP A 23 -5.63 -9.26 -4.74
N LEU A 24 -5.12 -8.61 -3.69
CA LEU A 24 -3.88 -7.83 -3.72
C LEU A 24 -2.73 -8.77 -3.45
N VAL A 25 -1.93 -9.07 -4.47
CA VAL A 25 -0.84 -10.04 -4.40
C VAL A 25 0.51 -9.35 -4.49
N THR A 26 1.39 -9.64 -3.54
CA THR A 26 2.79 -9.20 -3.56
C THR A 26 3.69 -10.28 -2.95
N GLU A 27 4.91 -10.41 -3.47
CA GLU A 27 5.95 -11.27 -2.87
C GLU A 27 6.62 -10.61 -1.65
N GLY A 28 6.32 -9.34 -1.40
CA GLY A 28 6.84 -8.57 -0.29
C GLY A 28 5.88 -8.49 0.91
N ASN A 29 6.06 -7.44 1.70
CA ASN A 29 5.26 -7.18 2.88
C ASN A 29 4.10 -6.23 2.58
N VAL A 30 3.02 -6.32 3.36
CA VAL A 30 1.89 -5.37 3.31
C VAL A 30 1.71 -4.72 4.67
N MET A 31 1.76 -3.39 4.70
CA MET A 31 1.48 -2.59 5.88
C MET A 31 0.26 -1.70 5.62
N ILE A 32 -0.75 -1.80 6.46
CA ILE A 32 -2.02 -1.09 6.31
C ILE A 32 -2.26 -0.20 7.53
N GLY A 33 -2.32 1.10 7.30
CA GLY A 33 -2.64 2.09 8.32
C GLY A 33 -4.04 1.93 8.88
N GLY A 34 -4.23 2.26 10.14
CA GLY A 34 -5.51 2.08 10.83
C GLY A 34 -6.68 2.80 10.18
N GLN A 35 -7.91 2.33 10.41
CA GLN A 35 -9.16 2.88 9.87
C GLN A 35 -9.27 2.83 8.34
N SER A 36 -8.54 1.92 7.71
CA SER A 36 -8.59 1.68 6.28
C SER A 36 -9.58 0.56 5.95
N THR A 37 -10.11 0.60 4.73
CA THR A 37 -10.95 -0.46 4.18
C THR A 37 -10.28 -1.02 2.94
N VAL A 38 -10.06 -2.33 2.91
CA VAL A 38 -9.50 -3.09 1.79
C VAL A 38 -10.55 -4.13 1.40
N GLU A 39 -11.27 -3.89 0.31
CA GLU A 39 -12.36 -4.78 -0.13
C GLU A 39 -11.85 -6.06 -0.82
N PHE A 40 -10.56 -6.16 -1.02
CA PHE A 40 -9.87 -7.33 -1.58
C PHE A 40 -9.50 -8.36 -0.52
N GLY A 41 -9.18 -9.57 -0.97
CA GLY A 41 -8.23 -10.43 -0.28
C GLY A 41 -6.80 -9.88 -0.37
N VAL A 42 -5.97 -10.26 0.57
CA VAL A 42 -4.56 -9.83 0.61
C VAL A 42 -3.67 -11.05 0.74
N ARG A 43 -2.76 -11.23 -0.23
CA ARG A 43 -1.72 -12.26 -0.21
C ARG A 43 -0.35 -11.61 -0.21
N ALA A 44 0.45 -11.89 0.82
CA ALA A 44 1.76 -11.28 1.00
C ALA A 44 2.68 -12.18 1.83
N GLN A 45 3.97 -11.83 1.92
CA GLN A 45 4.89 -12.52 2.80
C GLN A 45 4.55 -12.27 4.27
N ASN A 46 4.48 -11.00 4.67
CA ASN A 46 4.01 -10.60 6.00
C ASN A 46 2.91 -9.55 5.87
N ILE A 47 1.92 -9.60 6.76
CA ILE A 47 0.80 -8.66 6.75
C ILE A 47 0.68 -7.99 8.12
N LEU A 48 0.75 -6.66 8.13
CA LEU A 48 0.58 -5.83 9.30
C LEU A 48 -0.59 -4.87 9.10
N ALA A 49 -1.65 -5.01 9.87
CA ALA A 49 -2.81 -4.13 9.85
C ALA A 49 -2.95 -3.36 11.16
N GLY A 50 -3.06 -2.05 11.07
CA GLY A 50 -3.34 -1.17 12.21
C GLY A 50 -4.78 -1.31 12.72
N GLU A 51 -5.14 -0.46 13.70
CA GLU A 51 -6.46 -0.52 14.34
C GLU A 51 -7.63 -0.30 13.37
N ARG A 52 -8.73 -1.05 13.54
CA ARG A 52 -9.99 -0.89 12.78
C ARG A 52 -9.83 -0.98 11.27
N VAL A 53 -8.94 -1.82 10.80
CA VAL A 53 -8.87 -2.15 9.37
C VAL A 53 -9.95 -3.17 9.04
N GLN A 54 -10.62 -2.96 7.92
CA GLN A 54 -11.65 -3.85 7.40
C GLN A 54 -11.17 -4.51 6.10
N PHE A 55 -11.20 -5.84 6.08
CA PHE A 55 -10.90 -6.65 4.90
C PHE A 55 -12.17 -7.29 4.36
N GLY A 56 -12.46 -7.06 3.09
CA GLY A 56 -13.62 -7.63 2.40
C GLY A 56 -13.40 -9.04 1.86
N GLY A 57 -12.16 -9.52 1.82
CA GLY A 57 -11.79 -10.86 1.36
C GLY A 57 -10.93 -11.61 2.37
N SER A 58 -10.29 -12.67 1.92
CA SER A 58 -9.38 -13.51 2.72
C SER A 58 -8.00 -12.86 2.93
N ILE A 59 -7.35 -13.21 4.01
CA ILE A 59 -5.95 -12.87 4.28
C ILE A 59 -5.10 -14.13 4.15
N GLU A 60 -4.02 -14.06 3.38
CA GLU A 60 -3.05 -15.12 3.22
C GLU A 60 -1.64 -14.56 3.42
N ALA A 61 -1.05 -14.80 4.57
CA ALA A 61 0.32 -14.44 4.89
C ALA A 61 1.21 -15.69 4.79
N GLU A 62 2.26 -15.64 3.96
CA GLU A 62 3.20 -16.76 3.84
C GLU A 62 4.02 -16.96 5.12
N ARG A 63 4.26 -15.90 5.87
CA ARG A 63 4.96 -15.91 7.16
C ARG A 63 4.05 -15.42 8.26
N ASP A 64 4.17 -14.16 8.65
CA ASP A 64 3.54 -13.61 9.84
C ASP A 64 2.36 -12.71 9.52
N CYS A 65 1.31 -12.80 10.33
CA CYS A 65 0.14 -11.93 10.23
C CYS A 65 -0.13 -11.24 11.56
N ARG A 66 -0.22 -9.91 11.51
CA ARG A 66 -0.60 -9.11 12.65
C ARG A 66 -1.81 -8.25 12.35
N LEU A 67 -2.89 -8.49 13.04
CA LEU A 67 -4.09 -7.68 13.03
C LEU A 67 -4.21 -6.95 14.38
N ASP A 68 -4.17 -5.63 14.35
CA ASP A 68 -4.32 -4.83 15.56
C ASP A 68 -5.80 -4.77 16.00
N VAL A 69 -6.09 -4.04 17.07
CA VAL A 69 -7.39 -4.02 17.72
C VAL A 69 -8.54 -3.62 16.79
N TRP A 70 -9.71 -4.30 16.93
CA TRP A 70 -10.93 -4.00 16.17
C TRP A 70 -10.82 -4.23 14.65
N CYS A 71 -9.86 -5.02 14.19
CA CYS A 71 -9.83 -5.42 12.79
C CYS A 71 -10.98 -6.39 12.47
N GLU A 72 -11.50 -6.27 11.26
CA GLU A 72 -12.57 -7.14 10.75
C GLU A 72 -12.09 -7.79 9.44
N VAL A 73 -12.19 -9.12 9.37
CA VAL A 73 -11.91 -9.89 8.15
C VAL A 73 -13.17 -10.64 7.77
N ALA A 74 -13.69 -10.38 6.57
CA ALA A 74 -14.96 -10.98 6.14
C ALA A 74 -14.87 -12.49 5.90
N GLU A 75 -13.70 -12.99 5.50
CA GLU A 75 -13.47 -14.37 5.12
C GLU A 75 -12.36 -15.04 5.95
N ASN A 76 -11.58 -15.92 5.33
CA ASN A 76 -10.57 -16.72 6.00
C ASN A 76 -9.25 -15.97 6.25
N VAL A 77 -8.52 -16.41 7.26
CA VAL A 77 -7.15 -15.97 7.54
C VAL A 77 -6.24 -17.20 7.57
N LEU A 78 -5.25 -17.22 6.66
CA LEU A 78 -4.26 -18.29 6.55
C LEU A 78 -2.88 -17.70 6.82
N VAL A 79 -2.14 -18.30 7.77
CA VAL A 79 -0.84 -17.80 8.19
C VAL A 79 0.18 -18.94 8.22
N GLY A 80 1.26 -18.77 7.46
CA GLY A 80 2.30 -19.78 7.28
C GLY A 80 3.27 -19.89 8.45
N LYS A 81 3.38 -18.87 9.30
CA LYS A 81 4.14 -18.89 10.54
C LYS A 81 3.26 -18.45 11.71
N ASP A 82 3.52 -17.26 12.27
CA ASP A 82 2.89 -16.82 13.51
C ASP A 82 1.79 -15.78 13.27
N ALA A 83 0.73 -15.86 14.08
CA ALA A 83 -0.35 -14.90 14.02
C ALA A 83 -0.52 -14.16 15.34
N TYR A 84 -0.69 -12.86 15.25
CA TYR A 84 -1.06 -11.99 16.36
C TYR A 84 -2.40 -11.31 16.08
N LEU A 85 -3.38 -11.53 16.94
CA LEU A 85 -4.70 -10.93 16.89
C LEU A 85 -4.90 -10.01 18.10
N GLY A 86 -5.05 -8.72 17.87
CA GLY A 86 -5.38 -7.73 18.89
C GLY A 86 -6.78 -7.95 19.48
N GLU A 87 -7.15 -7.11 20.45
CA GLU A 87 -8.48 -7.18 21.08
C GLU A 87 -9.59 -6.97 20.06
N ARG A 88 -10.70 -7.72 20.21
CA ARG A 88 -11.93 -7.55 19.44
C ARG A 88 -11.73 -7.64 17.91
N VAL A 89 -10.75 -8.41 17.50
CA VAL A 89 -10.62 -8.80 16.08
C VAL A 89 -11.76 -9.76 15.77
N HIS A 90 -12.39 -9.55 14.63
CA HIS A 90 -13.47 -10.40 14.11
C HIS A 90 -13.05 -11.02 12.79
N ILE A 91 -13.15 -12.34 12.69
CA ILE A 91 -12.89 -13.13 11.47
C ILE A 91 -14.18 -13.90 11.14
N GLY A 92 -14.78 -13.59 9.98
CA GLY A 92 -16.04 -14.21 9.52
C GLY A 92 -15.89 -15.64 9.00
N GLY A 93 -14.66 -16.04 8.64
CA GLY A 93 -14.34 -17.40 8.20
C GLY A 93 -13.51 -18.16 9.22
N GLN A 94 -12.60 -18.98 8.72
CA GLN A 94 -11.69 -19.84 9.48
C GLN A 94 -10.32 -19.17 9.65
N LEU A 95 -9.68 -19.38 10.80
CA LEU A 95 -8.29 -18.99 11.05
C LEU A 95 -7.40 -20.23 11.09
N LEU A 96 -6.44 -20.32 10.19
CA LEU A 96 -5.45 -21.39 10.12
C LEU A 96 -4.05 -20.80 10.30
N VAL A 97 -3.32 -21.27 11.33
CA VAL A 97 -1.97 -20.79 11.66
C VAL A 97 -1.03 -21.99 11.72
N ALA A 98 0.05 -21.94 10.92
CA ALA A 98 1.02 -23.03 10.93
C ALA A 98 1.98 -22.99 12.13
N GLY A 99 2.23 -21.82 12.70
CA GLY A 99 3.07 -21.61 13.88
C GLY A 99 2.27 -21.23 15.13
N ASP A 100 2.76 -20.24 15.87
CA ASP A 100 2.19 -19.78 17.11
C ASP A 100 1.03 -18.78 16.88
N LEU A 101 0.05 -18.82 17.78
CA LEU A 101 -1.11 -17.95 17.74
C LEU A 101 -1.27 -17.18 19.06
N ASP A 102 -1.11 -15.85 18.98
CA ASP A 102 -1.36 -14.94 20.11
C ASP A 102 -2.73 -14.25 19.90
N ILE A 103 -3.66 -14.45 20.82
CA ILE A 103 -5.03 -13.96 20.74
C ILE A 103 -5.30 -12.99 21.88
N GLY A 104 -5.71 -11.76 21.53
CA GLY A 104 -6.21 -10.76 22.46
C GLY A 104 -7.62 -11.07 23.02
N ASP A 105 -8.10 -10.20 23.88
CA ASP A 105 -9.43 -10.35 24.50
C ASP A 105 -10.57 -10.12 23.48
N ASP A 106 -11.69 -10.79 23.66
CA ASP A 106 -12.91 -10.63 22.85
C ASP A 106 -12.73 -10.89 21.33
N VAL A 107 -11.71 -11.65 20.93
CA VAL A 107 -11.54 -12.08 19.52
C VAL A 107 -12.63 -13.10 19.15
N THR A 108 -13.23 -12.94 17.99
CA THR A 108 -14.25 -13.85 17.47
C THR A 108 -13.81 -14.41 16.11
N VAL A 109 -13.83 -15.75 15.99
CA VAL A 109 -13.61 -16.46 14.73
C VAL A 109 -14.83 -17.35 14.49
N GLU A 110 -15.65 -17.02 13.47
CA GLU A 110 -16.98 -17.65 13.32
C GLU A 110 -16.91 -19.13 12.95
N GLU A 111 -15.98 -19.52 12.07
CA GLU A 111 -15.84 -20.90 11.61
C GLU A 111 -14.76 -21.69 12.38
N GLY A 112 -14.23 -21.11 13.48
CA GLY A 112 -13.22 -21.73 14.32
C GLY A 112 -11.78 -21.50 13.85
N PHE A 113 -10.83 -21.94 14.65
CA PHE A 113 -9.41 -21.77 14.37
C PHE A 113 -8.60 -23.03 14.64
N GLU A 114 -7.49 -23.19 13.93
CA GLU A 114 -6.48 -24.22 14.15
C GLU A 114 -5.10 -23.55 14.18
N ALA A 115 -4.26 -23.94 15.14
CA ALA A 115 -2.85 -23.54 15.19
C ALA A 115 -2.00 -24.77 15.49
N ASN A 116 -0.86 -24.90 14.78
CA ASN A 116 0.06 -26.03 14.99
C ASN A 116 1.07 -25.76 16.13
N GLY A 117 1.29 -24.51 16.47
CA GLY A 117 2.20 -24.08 17.53
C GLY A 117 1.49 -23.80 18.86
N TRP A 118 2.08 -22.95 19.65
CA TRP A 118 1.52 -22.54 20.96
C TRP A 118 0.36 -21.57 20.75
N ILE A 119 -0.72 -21.76 21.49
CA ILE A 119 -1.82 -20.80 21.54
C ILE A 119 -1.69 -20.04 22.86
N VAL A 120 -1.44 -18.75 22.76
CA VAL A 120 -1.31 -17.85 23.91
C VAL A 120 -2.49 -16.89 23.90
N ILE A 121 -3.33 -16.96 24.92
CA ILE A 121 -4.42 -16.01 25.13
C ILE A 121 -3.89 -14.97 26.12
N ARG A 122 -3.59 -13.77 25.65
CA ARG A 122 -3.05 -12.70 26.47
C ARG A 122 -4.05 -11.56 26.60
N ASN A 123 -4.06 -11.00 27.79
CA ASN A 123 -4.62 -9.67 28.00
C ASN A 123 -3.65 -8.65 27.34
N PRO A 124 -4.11 -7.83 26.39
CA PRO A 124 -3.26 -7.25 25.33
C PRO A 124 -2.56 -5.96 25.72
N VAL A 125 -1.65 -6.02 26.64
CA VAL A 125 -0.59 -5.00 26.66
C VAL A 125 0.63 -5.65 26.01
N SER A 126 0.55 -5.94 24.72
CA SER A 126 1.69 -6.50 24.03
C SER A 126 2.73 -5.42 23.75
N SER A 127 3.98 -5.84 23.85
CA SER A 127 5.17 -5.01 23.67
C SER A 127 5.11 -4.13 22.41
N LEU A 128 4.53 -4.59 21.33
CA LEU A 128 4.49 -3.87 20.05
C LEU A 128 3.43 -2.75 19.98
N VAL A 129 2.26 -2.88 20.64
CA VAL A 129 1.33 -1.74 20.80
C VAL A 129 2.00 -0.68 21.66
N PHE A 130 2.74 -1.09 22.68
CA PHE A 130 3.58 -0.19 23.47
C PHE A 130 4.66 0.46 22.59
N TYR A 131 5.32 -0.30 21.72
CA TYR A 131 6.29 0.21 20.75
C TYR A 131 5.65 1.15 19.71
N PHE A 132 4.46 0.83 19.21
CA PHE A 132 3.72 1.71 18.27
C PHE A 132 3.23 2.99 18.96
N ILE A 133 2.78 2.92 20.21
CA ILE A 133 2.39 4.10 21.00
C ILE A 133 3.62 4.95 21.29
N ILE A 134 4.76 4.34 21.65
CA ILE A 134 6.02 5.06 21.87
C ILE A 134 6.51 5.68 20.57
N LEU A 135 6.52 4.95 19.46
CA LEU A 135 6.94 5.46 18.15
C LEU A 135 6.05 6.63 17.71
N SER A 136 4.73 6.49 17.82
CA SER A 136 3.80 7.59 17.50
C SER A 136 3.95 8.78 18.45
N HIS A 137 4.32 8.56 19.70
CA HIS A 137 4.56 9.63 20.66
C HIS A 137 5.91 10.32 20.43
N LEU A 138 6.96 9.57 20.09
CA LEU A 138 8.27 10.10 19.72
C LEU A 138 8.20 10.93 18.42
N LEU A 139 7.40 10.48 17.43
CA LEU A 139 7.13 11.23 16.20
C LEU A 139 6.33 12.52 16.46
N GLN A 140 5.42 12.53 17.45
CA GLN A 140 4.69 13.74 17.86
C GLN A 140 5.55 14.75 18.64
N VAL A 141 6.58 14.30 19.35
CA VAL A 141 7.45 15.14 20.19
C VAL A 141 8.70 15.65 19.42
N ASN A 142 8.81 15.36 18.13
CA ASN A 142 9.87 15.86 17.25
C ASN A 142 11.30 15.38 17.57
N GLU A 143 11.43 14.19 18.18
CA GLU A 143 12.71 13.51 18.38
C GLU A 143 12.97 12.46 17.29
N SER A 144 13.27 12.93 16.08
CA SER A 144 13.46 12.08 14.89
C SER A 144 14.65 11.12 14.96
N GLU A 145 15.68 11.45 15.75
CA GLU A 145 16.84 10.54 15.98
C GLU A 145 16.44 9.35 16.85
N ALA A 146 15.72 9.58 17.94
CA ALA A 146 15.26 8.52 18.84
C ALA A 146 14.23 7.61 18.17
N ALA A 147 13.37 8.15 17.28
CA ALA A 147 12.42 7.37 16.52
C ALA A 147 13.11 6.47 15.47
N SER A 148 14.19 6.93 14.85
CA SER A 148 14.93 6.13 13.86
C SER A 148 15.84 5.07 14.52
N GLU A 149 16.45 5.35 15.68
CA GLU A 149 17.17 4.35 16.47
C GLU A 149 16.22 3.26 16.98
N PHE A 150 15.04 3.65 17.44
CA PHE A 150 14.03 2.74 17.96
C PHE A 150 13.37 1.88 16.86
N ALA A 151 13.16 2.45 15.69
CA ALA A 151 12.69 1.69 14.52
C ALA A 151 13.74 0.67 14.04
N GLN A 152 15.05 1.02 14.10
CA GLN A 152 16.12 0.08 13.81
C GLN A 152 16.27 -1.01 14.88
N GLU A 153 16.01 -0.71 16.14
CA GLU A 153 16.06 -1.68 17.24
C GLU A 153 14.88 -2.67 17.13
N ILE A 154 13.68 -2.20 16.75
CA ILE A 154 12.51 -3.08 16.47
C ILE A 154 12.76 -3.92 15.21
N ALA A 155 13.34 -3.35 14.17
CA ALA A 155 13.72 -4.09 12.97
C ALA A 155 14.75 -5.18 13.30
N ALA A 156 15.73 -4.89 14.15
CA ALA A 156 16.75 -5.85 14.59
C ALA A 156 16.19 -6.94 15.53
N GLU A 157 15.15 -6.64 16.34
CA GLU A 157 14.47 -7.67 17.16
C GLU A 157 13.49 -8.53 16.33
N ALA A 158 12.96 -7.99 15.23
CA ALA A 158 12.17 -8.75 14.26
C ALA A 158 13.05 -9.63 13.35
N GLU A 159 14.34 -9.31 13.23
CA GLU A 159 15.38 -10.13 12.57
C GLU A 159 15.91 -11.21 13.54
N GLY A 160 15.02 -11.99 14.12
CA GLY A 160 15.39 -13.22 14.82
C GLY A 160 15.82 -14.27 13.81
N ASP A 161 17.15 -14.52 13.73
CA ASP A 161 17.81 -15.69 13.12
C ASP A 161 17.20 -16.22 11.80
N ASP A 162 17.38 -15.49 10.71
CA ASP A 162 17.54 -16.09 9.41
C ASP A 162 18.58 -15.28 8.62
N ASP A 163 19.78 -15.82 8.49
CA ASP A 163 20.72 -15.47 7.43
C ASP A 163 19.96 -15.60 6.12
N ASP A 164 19.73 -14.50 5.42
CA ASP A 164 19.88 -14.44 3.99
C ASP A 164 19.33 -13.13 3.40
N ASP A 165 20.23 -12.51 2.63
CA ASP A 165 20.00 -11.57 1.54
C ASP A 165 19.31 -10.22 1.83
N ASP A 166 20.16 -9.23 1.69
CA ASP A 166 19.92 -7.80 1.47
C ASP A 166 19.12 -7.57 0.16
N ASP A 167 17.94 -8.19 0.05
CA ASP A 167 16.96 -7.91 -0.98
C ASP A 167 16.13 -6.71 -0.51
N ASP A 168 16.08 -5.66 -1.32
CA ASP A 168 15.16 -4.52 -1.19
C ASP A 168 13.77 -5.07 -0.84
N VAL A 169 13.38 -4.99 0.43
CA VAL A 169 12.13 -5.56 0.93
C VAL A 169 10.98 -4.79 0.29
N MET A 170 10.43 -5.34 -0.78
CA MET A 170 9.26 -4.78 -1.43
C MET A 170 8.12 -4.69 -0.43
N MET A 171 7.59 -3.49 -0.21
CA MET A 171 6.54 -3.25 0.76
C MET A 171 5.40 -2.41 0.18
N ILE A 172 4.19 -2.94 0.26
CA ILE A 172 2.97 -2.17 0.02
C ILE A 172 2.63 -1.43 1.31
N VAL A 173 2.52 -0.10 1.23
CA VAL A 173 2.07 0.72 2.35
C VAL A 173 0.75 1.39 1.99
N ILE A 174 -0.30 1.08 2.73
CA ILE A 174 -1.62 1.68 2.61
C ILE A 174 -1.81 2.66 3.78
N PRO A 175 -1.96 3.97 3.53
CA PRO A 175 -2.06 4.97 4.58
C PRO A 175 -3.37 4.87 5.37
N ARG A 176 -3.41 5.52 6.51
CA ARG A 176 -4.59 5.55 7.39
C ARG A 176 -5.82 6.12 6.69
N GLY A 177 -6.97 5.50 6.90
CA GLY A 177 -8.25 5.95 6.36
C GLY A 177 -8.37 5.80 4.84
N ALA A 178 -7.58 4.93 4.23
CA ALA A 178 -7.68 4.59 2.83
C ALA A 178 -8.88 3.70 2.54
N THR A 179 -9.39 3.78 1.33
CA THR A 179 -10.34 2.80 0.77
C THR A 179 -9.71 2.19 -0.47
N VAL A 180 -9.56 0.88 -0.48
CA VAL A 180 -8.95 0.12 -1.57
C VAL A 180 -9.93 -0.97 -2.01
N SER A 181 -10.38 -0.89 -3.27
CA SER A 181 -11.29 -1.84 -3.88
C SER A 181 -10.99 -2.01 -5.36
N ASP A 182 -11.62 -2.98 -6.02
CA ASP A 182 -11.49 -3.23 -7.46
C ASP A 182 -11.88 -1.99 -8.30
N ASP A 183 -12.80 -1.19 -7.80
CA ASP A 183 -13.27 0.02 -8.47
C ASP A 183 -12.42 1.26 -8.17
N ILE A 184 -11.89 1.37 -6.94
CA ILE A 184 -11.22 2.60 -6.50
C ILE A 184 -10.16 2.37 -5.41
N TRP A 185 -9.03 3.04 -5.61
CA TRP A 185 -7.98 3.24 -4.62
C TRP A 185 -8.02 4.70 -4.19
N GLN A 186 -8.63 4.98 -3.06
CA GLN A 186 -8.81 6.34 -2.58
C GLN A 186 -7.99 6.60 -1.33
N VAL A 187 -7.09 7.57 -1.43
CA VAL A 187 -6.29 8.07 -0.31
C VAL A 187 -6.32 9.59 -0.25
N SER A 188 -6.11 10.15 0.93
CA SER A 188 -6.01 11.60 1.11
C SER A 188 -4.57 12.13 0.98
N THR A 189 -3.61 11.24 0.97
CA THR A 189 -2.16 11.45 0.88
C THR A 189 -1.67 11.35 -0.57
N PRO A 190 -0.40 11.61 -0.87
CA PRO A 190 0.23 11.21 -2.13
C PRO A 190 0.14 9.70 -2.37
N ALA A 191 0.20 9.30 -3.64
CA ALA A 191 0.28 7.92 -4.07
C ALA A 191 1.49 7.72 -4.99
N SER A 192 2.31 6.72 -4.68
CA SER A 192 3.44 6.28 -5.49
C SER A 192 3.21 4.83 -5.92
N ILE A 193 3.17 4.62 -7.22
CA ILE A 193 3.02 3.30 -7.85
C ILE A 193 4.34 2.99 -8.52
N GLY A 194 4.93 1.85 -8.21
CA GLY A 194 6.22 1.41 -8.71
C GLY A 194 6.22 1.03 -10.19
N ASP A 195 7.34 0.49 -10.63
CA ASP A 195 7.55 0.00 -11.99
C ASP A 195 6.87 -1.37 -12.18
N ASP A 196 6.57 -1.73 -13.42
CA ASP A 196 6.06 -3.05 -13.83
C ASP A 196 4.76 -3.52 -13.14
N CYS A 197 4.00 -2.60 -12.52
CA CYS A 197 2.76 -2.91 -11.83
C CYS A 197 1.59 -3.15 -12.81
N ARG A 198 0.63 -3.97 -12.35
CA ARG A 198 -0.65 -4.17 -13.04
C ARG A 198 -1.81 -3.97 -12.07
N LEU A 199 -2.50 -2.85 -12.20
CA LEU A 199 -3.55 -2.42 -11.28
C LEU A 199 -4.90 -2.27 -11.97
N HIS A 200 -5.95 -2.60 -11.24
CA HIS A 200 -7.34 -2.34 -11.60
C HIS A 200 -7.93 -1.27 -10.66
N GLY A 201 -8.94 -0.56 -11.15
CA GLY A 201 -9.62 0.49 -10.39
C GLY A 201 -9.07 1.90 -10.64
N ASN A 202 -9.85 2.88 -10.18
CA ASN A 202 -9.51 4.29 -10.30
C ASN A 202 -8.66 4.73 -9.11
N VAL A 203 -7.58 5.45 -9.34
CA VAL A 203 -6.71 5.96 -8.26
C VAL A 203 -7.06 7.41 -7.97
N ARG A 204 -7.37 7.72 -6.72
CA ARG A 204 -7.61 9.08 -6.21
C ARG A 204 -6.70 9.40 -5.05
N ALA A 205 -5.88 10.45 -5.20
CA ALA A 205 -4.89 10.84 -4.22
C ALA A 205 -4.69 12.36 -4.15
N ALA A 206 -3.80 12.83 -3.28
CA ALA A 206 -3.37 14.23 -3.27
C ALA A 206 -2.54 14.51 -4.53
N SER A 207 -1.48 13.76 -4.75
CA SER A 207 -0.70 13.70 -5.98
C SER A 207 -0.46 12.24 -6.37
N ILE A 208 -0.10 11.95 -7.61
CA ILE A 208 0.11 10.59 -8.09
C ILE A 208 1.41 10.53 -8.89
N THR A 209 2.24 9.56 -8.55
CA THR A 209 3.40 9.18 -9.36
C THR A 209 3.23 7.73 -9.81
N VAL A 210 3.37 7.47 -11.10
CA VAL A 210 3.26 6.13 -11.68
C VAL A 210 4.59 5.79 -12.34
N GLY A 211 5.20 4.70 -11.92
CA GLY A 211 6.45 4.20 -12.43
C GLY A 211 6.36 3.65 -13.85
N ARG A 212 7.51 3.17 -14.34
CA ARG A 212 7.68 2.70 -15.72
C ARG A 212 6.95 1.41 -16.01
N ASN A 213 6.57 1.21 -17.26
CA ASN A 213 6.00 -0.03 -17.78
C ASN A 213 4.74 -0.52 -17.03
N THR A 214 4.13 0.33 -16.21
CA THR A 214 2.94 0.03 -15.42
C THR A 214 1.69 0.06 -16.27
N ASN A 215 0.74 -0.86 -16.01
CA ASN A 215 -0.51 -0.99 -16.73
C ASN A 215 -1.69 -0.78 -15.76
N LEU A 216 -2.36 0.36 -15.85
CA LEU A 216 -3.47 0.71 -14.98
C LEU A 216 -4.80 0.69 -15.75
N PHE A 217 -5.70 -0.21 -15.34
CA PHE A 217 -7.05 -0.36 -15.90
C PHE A 217 -8.04 0.50 -15.09
N GLY A 218 -7.93 1.80 -15.25
CA GLY A 218 -8.74 2.80 -14.56
C GLY A 218 -8.29 4.19 -14.87
N SER A 219 -8.83 5.17 -14.14
CA SER A 219 -8.53 6.59 -14.27
C SER A 219 -7.69 7.09 -13.11
N LEU A 220 -6.86 8.08 -13.36
CA LEU A 220 -6.08 8.78 -12.34
C LEU A 220 -6.73 10.12 -12.03
N ARG A 221 -6.92 10.40 -10.75
CA ARG A 221 -7.43 11.70 -10.30
C ARG A 221 -6.67 12.22 -9.10
N ALA A 222 -5.96 13.32 -9.27
CA ALA A 222 -5.25 13.99 -8.19
C ALA A 222 -5.82 15.39 -7.91
N ARG A 223 -5.57 15.90 -6.71
CA ARG A 223 -5.81 17.30 -6.37
C ARG A 223 -4.69 18.21 -6.88
N GLU A 224 -3.48 17.68 -6.85
CA GLU A 224 -2.22 18.30 -7.23
C GLU A 224 -1.68 17.64 -8.50
N ASP A 225 -0.40 17.34 -8.56
CA ASP A 225 0.28 16.88 -9.76
C ASP A 225 0.13 15.37 -10.01
N ILE A 226 0.21 14.99 -11.29
CA ILE A 226 0.32 13.59 -11.73
C ILE A 226 1.55 13.45 -12.62
N ASN A 227 2.43 12.51 -12.22
CA ASN A 227 3.61 12.15 -13.00
C ASN A 227 3.46 10.72 -13.53
N ILE A 228 3.57 10.54 -14.83
CA ILE A 228 3.47 9.24 -15.51
C ILE A 228 4.78 8.96 -16.20
N ASP A 229 5.48 7.92 -15.76
CA ASP A 229 6.78 7.56 -16.29
C ASP A 229 6.68 6.74 -17.59
N GLN A 230 7.84 6.39 -18.13
CA GLN A 230 8.00 5.84 -19.48
C GLN A 230 7.22 4.53 -19.70
N ARG A 231 6.69 4.35 -20.92
CA ARG A 231 6.00 3.12 -21.39
C ARG A 231 4.80 2.68 -20.54
N THR A 232 4.32 3.55 -19.66
CA THR A 232 3.15 3.29 -18.81
C THR A 232 1.87 3.43 -19.61
N ARG A 233 0.88 2.58 -19.33
CA ARG A 233 -0.42 2.58 -20.01
C ARG A 233 -1.54 2.86 -19.02
N ILE A 234 -2.28 3.94 -19.27
CA ILE A 234 -3.48 4.29 -18.49
C ILE A 234 -4.68 4.10 -19.40
N HIS A 235 -5.62 3.24 -19.00
CA HIS A 235 -6.79 2.90 -19.82
C HIS A 235 -7.95 3.88 -19.63
N GLY A 236 -7.95 4.69 -18.59
CA GLY A 236 -8.94 5.72 -18.31
C GLY A 236 -8.41 7.13 -18.46
N ASP A 237 -9.12 8.07 -17.82
CA ASP A 237 -8.80 9.49 -17.85
C ASP A 237 -7.72 9.86 -16.84
N VAL A 238 -6.98 10.93 -17.15
CA VAL A 238 -5.99 11.53 -16.25
C VAL A 238 -6.45 12.94 -15.93
N THR A 239 -6.80 13.19 -14.67
CA THR A 239 -7.42 14.46 -14.27
C THR A 239 -6.76 15.03 -13.03
N THR A 240 -6.33 16.28 -13.11
CA THR A 240 -5.98 17.10 -11.94
C THR A 240 -6.99 18.25 -11.80
N ARG A 241 -7.06 18.86 -10.62
CA ARG A 241 -7.91 20.05 -10.47
C ARG A 241 -7.24 21.28 -11.13
N ASP A 242 -6.06 21.64 -10.66
CA ASP A 242 -5.25 22.77 -11.15
C ASP A 242 -3.76 22.40 -11.22
N GLY A 243 -3.40 21.15 -10.90
CA GLY A 243 -2.04 20.65 -10.88
C GLY A 243 -1.49 20.35 -12.27
N ALA A 244 -0.19 20.12 -12.35
CA ALA A 244 0.48 19.73 -13.57
C ALA A 244 0.33 18.23 -13.85
N VAL A 245 0.30 17.89 -15.14
CA VAL A 245 0.44 16.51 -15.60
C VAL A 245 1.71 16.39 -16.42
N SER A 246 2.59 15.47 -16.04
CA SER A 246 3.80 15.13 -16.80
C SER A 246 3.66 13.72 -17.38
N ILE A 247 3.87 13.58 -18.68
CA ILE A 247 3.74 12.32 -19.41
C ILE A 247 5.04 12.04 -20.15
N SER A 248 5.76 11.01 -19.71
CA SER A 248 7.07 10.64 -20.22
C SER A 248 7.00 9.83 -21.52
N ALA A 249 8.18 9.56 -22.10
CA ALA A 249 8.34 8.90 -23.40
C ALA A 249 7.66 7.52 -23.48
N GLY A 250 6.91 7.29 -24.54
CA GLY A 250 6.25 6.02 -24.81
C GLY A 250 5.07 5.71 -23.90
N ALA A 251 4.68 6.63 -23.02
CA ALA A 251 3.47 6.48 -22.22
C ALA A 251 2.21 6.62 -23.09
N GLN A 252 1.17 5.86 -22.76
CA GLN A 252 -0.09 5.81 -23.51
C GLN A 252 -1.27 6.09 -22.60
N ILE A 253 -2.05 7.12 -22.92
CA ILE A 253 -3.29 7.46 -22.20
C ILE A 253 -4.46 7.25 -23.16
N ARG A 254 -5.38 6.33 -22.83
CA ARG A 254 -6.54 6.04 -23.69
C ARG A 254 -7.70 7.01 -23.49
N GLY A 255 -7.83 7.56 -22.30
CA GLY A 255 -8.85 8.54 -21.95
C GLY A 255 -8.45 9.98 -22.17
N ASP A 256 -9.24 10.90 -21.61
CA ASP A 256 -9.00 12.35 -21.68
C ASP A 256 -7.94 12.77 -20.66
N VAL A 257 -7.18 13.82 -20.98
CA VAL A 257 -6.24 14.48 -20.06
C VAL A 257 -6.76 15.87 -19.74
N VAL A 258 -7.05 16.12 -18.45
CA VAL A 258 -7.54 17.42 -17.96
C VAL A 258 -6.62 17.91 -16.85
N CYS A 259 -5.97 19.07 -17.02
CA CYS A 259 -4.96 19.55 -16.08
C CYS A 259 -4.83 21.08 -16.08
N GLY A 260 -4.07 21.59 -15.10
CA GLY A 260 -3.54 22.95 -15.11
C GLY A 260 -2.48 23.09 -16.19
N ASP A 261 -1.27 22.68 -15.90
CA ASP A 261 -0.15 22.66 -16.84
C ASP A 261 0.06 21.23 -17.39
N LEU A 262 0.55 21.12 -18.63
CA LEU A 262 0.88 19.84 -19.25
C LEU A 262 2.32 19.83 -19.74
N GLU A 263 3.07 18.82 -19.32
CA GLU A 263 4.33 18.43 -19.92
C GLU A 263 4.16 17.09 -20.65
N LEU A 264 4.34 17.08 -21.95
CA LEU A 264 4.10 15.93 -22.80
C LEU A 264 5.35 15.61 -23.61
N HIS A 265 5.86 14.37 -23.47
CA HIS A 265 6.94 13.92 -24.33
C HIS A 265 6.41 13.64 -25.75
N ASP A 266 7.20 13.94 -26.77
CA ASP A 266 6.80 13.80 -28.18
C ASP A 266 6.53 12.35 -28.62
N ASP A 267 7.14 11.35 -27.93
CA ASP A 267 6.87 9.93 -28.13
C ASP A 267 5.66 9.41 -27.29
N ALA A 268 5.00 10.25 -26.50
CA ALA A 268 3.83 9.84 -25.74
C ALA A 268 2.55 9.94 -26.58
N GLU A 269 1.60 9.06 -26.32
CA GLU A 269 0.34 8.98 -27.05
C GLU A 269 -0.85 9.26 -26.16
N VAL A 270 -1.67 10.24 -26.49
CA VAL A 270 -2.96 10.51 -25.85
C VAL A 270 -4.07 10.31 -26.88
N TYR A 271 -4.90 9.29 -26.68
CA TYR A 271 -5.98 8.95 -27.62
C TYR A 271 -7.24 9.77 -27.40
N GLY A 272 -7.43 10.29 -26.19
CA GLY A 272 -8.55 11.17 -25.84
C GLY A 272 -8.26 12.64 -26.09
N THR A 273 -9.08 13.50 -25.49
CA THR A 273 -8.97 14.95 -25.60
C THR A 273 -8.03 15.51 -24.54
N ILE A 274 -7.11 16.38 -24.94
CA ILE A 274 -6.27 17.13 -24.01
C ILE A 274 -6.90 18.49 -23.74
N ARG A 275 -7.11 18.81 -22.45
CA ARG A 275 -7.59 20.10 -21.95
C ARG A 275 -6.66 20.61 -20.87
N ALA A 276 -5.73 21.45 -21.23
CA ALA A 276 -4.88 22.16 -20.29
C ALA A 276 -5.36 23.60 -20.14
N SER A 277 -5.56 24.06 -18.90
CA SER A 277 -5.95 25.45 -18.62
C SER A 277 -4.76 26.41 -18.55
N GLY A 278 -3.57 25.88 -18.36
CA GLY A 278 -2.31 26.61 -18.26
C GLY A 278 -1.36 26.38 -19.44
N LYS A 279 -0.11 26.10 -19.13
CA LYS A 279 0.95 25.92 -20.15
C LYS A 279 0.98 24.50 -20.68
N VAL A 280 1.23 24.36 -21.97
CA VAL A 280 1.54 23.07 -22.61
C VAL A 280 2.97 23.11 -23.10
N ASN A 281 3.80 22.23 -22.56
CA ASN A 281 5.21 22.05 -22.93
C ASN A 281 5.40 20.68 -23.59
N ILE A 282 5.96 20.67 -24.80
CA ILE A 282 6.31 19.41 -25.48
C ILE A 282 7.81 19.21 -25.34
N VAL A 283 8.18 18.10 -24.70
CA VAL A 283 9.57 17.69 -24.49
C VAL A 283 9.98 16.73 -25.59
N HIS A 284 11.11 17.01 -26.22
CA HIS A 284 11.67 16.17 -27.29
C HIS A 284 12.82 15.33 -26.76
N SER A 285 12.94 14.09 -27.22
CA SER A 285 14.15 13.30 -27.02
C SER A 285 15.37 14.05 -27.59
N PRO A 286 16.52 14.06 -26.86
CA PRO A 286 17.75 14.61 -27.46
C PRO A 286 18.06 13.83 -28.73
N ALA A 287 18.27 14.54 -29.83
CA ALA A 287 18.70 13.92 -31.07
C ALA A 287 20.00 13.13 -30.79
N ILE A 288 20.00 11.84 -31.06
CA ILE A 288 21.24 11.05 -31.09
C ILE A 288 21.95 11.47 -32.37
N ASP A 289 22.95 12.35 -32.21
CA ASP A 289 23.89 12.60 -33.30
C ASP A 289 24.66 11.28 -33.57
N GLU A 290 24.45 10.69 -34.73
CA GLU A 290 25.21 9.54 -35.26
C GLU A 290 26.66 9.91 -35.58
#